data_ef2c3123e7a13555b877bf35b5e929ed
#
_entry.id   ef2c3123e7a13555b877bf35b5e929ed
#
_cell.length_a   1.000
_cell.length_b   1.000
_cell.length_c   1.000
_cell.angle_alpha   90.00
_cell.angle_beta   90.00
_cell.angle_gamma   90.00
#
_symmetry.space_group_name_H-M   'P 1'
#
loop_
_entity.id
_entity.type
_entity.pdbx_description
1 polymer ?
#
loop_
_entity_poly.entity_id
_entity_poly.type
_entity_poly.pdbx_seq_one_letter_code
_entity_poly.pdbx_strand_id
1 'polypeptide(L)'
;MTPVHRILALGALLSLPLMAGAADVEARIKNPIALDRPDSVIRLKLADLLKGAPAPAAWDVTAAGMPVPAQIFDGELVLLLNLAPNQERVVKIHPLPNGPEPRVISRVQADMAVRVGGEEKLTKDGHKVIKGGVLEQREQYTPDADHWDHDGTLAHEGPGWESDRVAYRLYLDERAVTDLFAKKRPELVMHNVGRDSNYHVMADWGMDTLEVGESLGDGSFGVLRDGKATQIGVYKSITAKKIANGPVVAGFDIDTVQWSFGDKKPDLDARYLIAAGSRLTEATGRTAPGLPMVAGIVKHKGVELLQPAKPRAWAYLASWGKQSLAGENDLLGMAIFYPVAEISRTGDDGQSLYVLYADTSKPIHFLAGAAWQQELGGITNLEQFRQYLEDTAEALSHPLEVKLD
;
A
#
# COMPACT_ATOMS: atom_id res chain seq x y z
N MET A 1 57.47 -21.66 -63.29
CA MET A 1 57.07 -22.58 -62.22
C MET A 1 57.05 -21.76 -60.92
N THR A 2 55.91 -21.29 -60.55
CA THR A 2 55.70 -20.49 -59.33
C THR A 2 54.96 -21.33 -58.28
N PRO A 3 55.37 -21.42 -57.04
CA PRO A 3 54.71 -22.23 -56.03
C PRO A 3 53.50 -21.48 -55.44
N VAL A 4 52.35 -22.16 -55.44
CA VAL A 4 51.12 -21.71 -54.81
C VAL A 4 51.21 -22.00 -53.32
N HIS A 5 51.15 -20.93 -52.45
CA HIS A 5 51.03 -21.05 -51.03
C HIS A 5 49.57 -21.23 -50.67
N ARG A 6 49.22 -22.37 -50.09
CA ARG A 6 47.92 -22.60 -49.43
C ARG A 6 47.93 -22.00 -48.02
N ILE A 7 47.12 -20.99 -47.78
CA ILE A 7 46.83 -20.47 -46.43
C ILE A 7 45.73 -21.33 -45.81
N LEU A 8 46.08 -22.09 -44.78
CA LEU A 8 45.08 -22.73 -43.92
C LEU A 8 44.53 -21.67 -42.92
N ALA A 9 43.29 -21.27 -43.08
CA ALA A 9 42.58 -20.48 -42.08
C ALA A 9 42.07 -21.41 -40.95
N LEU A 10 42.67 -21.31 -39.80
CA LEU A 10 42.21 -21.96 -38.57
C LEU A 10 41.01 -21.13 -38.03
N GLY A 11 39.79 -21.59 -38.24
CA GLY A 11 38.61 -21.02 -37.63
C GLY A 11 38.55 -21.40 -36.15
N ALA A 12 38.82 -20.45 -35.28
CA ALA A 12 38.54 -20.61 -33.86
C ALA A 12 37.02 -20.52 -33.64
N LEU A 13 36.38 -21.65 -33.37
CA LEU A 13 35.00 -21.66 -32.82
C LEU A 13 35.08 -21.11 -31.40
N LEU A 14 34.68 -19.86 -31.22
CA LEU A 14 34.31 -19.32 -29.91
C LEU A 14 33.03 -20.02 -29.43
N SER A 15 33.17 -21.02 -28.58
CA SER A 15 32.08 -21.56 -27.81
C SER A 15 31.64 -20.50 -26.78
N LEU A 16 30.59 -19.72 -27.12
CA LEU A 16 29.89 -18.92 -26.11
C LEU A 16 29.33 -19.90 -25.07
N PRO A 17 29.59 -19.69 -23.77
CA PRO A 17 28.94 -20.49 -22.75
C PRO A 17 27.43 -20.28 -22.91
N LEU A 18 26.67 -21.37 -23.11
CA LEU A 18 25.22 -21.36 -22.94
C LEU A 18 24.97 -20.97 -21.49
N MET A 19 24.53 -19.76 -21.25
CA MET A 19 24.02 -19.38 -19.93
C MET A 19 22.82 -20.29 -19.65
N ALA A 20 22.94 -21.16 -18.66
CA ALA A 20 21.81 -21.94 -18.18
C ALA A 20 20.73 -20.98 -17.72
N GLY A 21 19.51 -21.12 -18.24
CA GLY A 21 18.36 -20.37 -17.77
C GLY A 21 18.04 -20.69 -16.31
N ALA A 22 17.20 -19.87 -15.67
CA ALA A 22 16.68 -20.15 -14.33
C ALA A 22 15.99 -21.53 -14.32
N ALA A 23 16.20 -22.30 -13.27
CA ALA A 23 15.60 -23.63 -13.08
C ALA A 23 14.24 -23.53 -12.39
N ASP A 24 13.43 -24.59 -12.48
CA ASP A 24 12.23 -24.75 -11.67
C ASP A 24 12.59 -24.75 -10.19
N VAL A 25 11.77 -24.09 -9.39
CA VAL A 25 11.91 -24.02 -7.93
C VAL A 25 10.60 -24.46 -7.27
N GLU A 26 10.71 -25.22 -6.20
CA GLU A 26 9.57 -25.48 -5.32
C GLU A 26 9.72 -24.68 -4.03
N ALA A 27 8.64 -23.98 -3.64
CA ALA A 27 8.55 -23.28 -2.36
C ALA A 27 7.52 -24.00 -1.47
N ARG A 28 7.96 -24.41 -0.27
CA ARG A 28 7.05 -24.90 0.77
C ARG A 28 6.64 -23.77 1.66
N ILE A 29 5.35 -23.50 1.73
CA ILE A 29 4.77 -22.38 2.46
C ILE A 29 3.82 -22.95 3.51
N LYS A 30 4.12 -22.69 4.79
CA LYS A 30 3.35 -23.21 5.91
C LYS A 30 2.73 -22.07 6.71
N ASN A 31 1.45 -22.22 6.98
CA ASN A 31 0.73 -21.45 7.97
C ASN A 31 0.97 -22.05 9.36
N PRO A 32 1.72 -21.39 10.27
CA PRO A 32 2.07 -22.00 11.56
C PRO A 32 0.97 -21.94 12.61
N ILE A 33 -0.19 -21.33 12.30
CA ILE A 33 -1.26 -21.08 13.29
C ILE A 33 -2.60 -21.70 12.87
N ALA A 34 -3.48 -21.85 13.85
CA ALA A 34 -4.80 -22.45 13.69
C ALA A 34 -5.87 -21.44 13.20
N LEU A 35 -5.47 -20.52 12.31
CA LEU A 35 -6.35 -19.54 11.65
C LEU A 35 -6.31 -19.72 10.14
N ASP A 36 -7.45 -19.50 9.48
CA ASP A 36 -7.48 -19.32 8.03
C ASP A 36 -6.73 -18.06 7.63
N ARG A 37 -5.88 -18.17 6.61
CA ARG A 37 -5.13 -17.04 6.06
C ARG A 37 -5.44 -16.91 4.56
N PRO A 38 -6.61 -16.36 4.22
CA PRO A 38 -6.94 -16.06 2.83
C PRO A 38 -6.05 -14.95 2.30
N ASP A 39 -5.83 -14.93 0.99
CA ASP A 39 -5.12 -13.88 0.28
C ASP A 39 -3.78 -13.49 0.93
N SER A 40 -3.05 -14.49 1.46
CA SER A 40 -1.74 -14.26 2.10
C SER A 40 -0.69 -13.88 1.08
N VAL A 41 0.04 -12.81 1.35
CA VAL A 41 1.16 -12.35 0.55
C VAL A 41 2.43 -13.10 0.94
N ILE A 42 3.09 -13.70 -0.04
CA ILE A 42 4.39 -14.36 0.11
C ILE A 42 5.40 -13.60 -0.76
N ARG A 43 6.55 -13.27 -0.19
CA ARG A 43 7.63 -12.56 -0.87
C ARG A 43 8.85 -13.47 -0.98
N LEU A 44 9.27 -13.76 -2.21
CA LEU A 44 10.43 -14.62 -2.53
C LEU A 44 11.47 -13.77 -3.25
N LYS A 45 12.66 -13.65 -2.67
CA LYS A 45 13.74 -12.88 -3.30
C LYS A 45 14.12 -13.48 -4.66
N LEU A 46 14.13 -12.67 -5.70
CA LEU A 46 14.53 -13.12 -7.04
C LEU A 46 15.96 -13.66 -7.05
N ALA A 47 16.85 -13.11 -6.24
CA ALA A 47 18.23 -13.60 -6.12
C ALA A 47 18.28 -15.07 -5.69
N ASP A 48 17.39 -15.48 -4.77
CA ASP A 48 17.33 -16.87 -4.27
C ASP A 48 16.71 -17.82 -5.30
N LEU A 49 15.78 -17.34 -6.12
CA LEU A 49 15.16 -18.10 -7.20
C LEU A 49 16.08 -18.25 -8.40
N LEU A 50 16.79 -17.20 -8.77
CA LEU A 50 17.63 -17.17 -9.97
C LEU A 50 19.00 -17.85 -9.75
N LYS A 51 19.56 -17.83 -8.55
CA LYS A 51 20.88 -18.40 -8.21
C LYS A 51 21.97 -17.96 -9.19
N GLY A 52 21.89 -16.70 -9.67
CA GLY A 52 22.82 -16.13 -10.65
C GLY A 52 22.43 -16.31 -12.12
N ALA A 53 21.37 -17.01 -12.44
CA ALA A 53 20.84 -17.09 -13.80
C ALA A 53 20.17 -15.75 -14.22
N PRO A 54 20.09 -15.45 -15.53
CA PRO A 54 19.36 -14.28 -16.00
C PRO A 54 17.86 -14.37 -15.67
N ALA A 55 17.23 -13.21 -15.40
CA ALA A 55 15.81 -13.16 -15.15
C ALA A 55 15.02 -13.62 -16.40
N PRO A 56 14.01 -14.49 -16.22
CA PRO A 56 13.12 -14.89 -17.32
C PRO A 56 12.19 -13.73 -17.71
N ALA A 57 11.55 -13.85 -18.88
CA ALA A 57 10.54 -12.89 -19.33
C ALA A 57 9.30 -12.90 -18.43
N ALA A 58 8.91 -14.06 -17.90
CA ALA A 58 7.78 -14.23 -17.01
C ALA A 58 7.95 -15.45 -16.10
N TRP A 59 7.03 -15.63 -15.18
CA TRP A 59 6.97 -16.77 -14.24
C TRP A 59 5.59 -17.43 -14.31
N ASP A 60 5.56 -18.75 -14.46
CA ASP A 60 4.35 -19.55 -14.25
C ASP A 60 4.39 -20.11 -12.83
N VAL A 61 3.41 -19.73 -12.02
CA VAL A 61 3.34 -20.10 -10.61
C VAL A 61 2.09 -20.91 -10.37
N THR A 62 2.25 -22.11 -9.83
CA THR A 62 1.12 -23.02 -9.57
C THR A 62 1.20 -23.64 -8.17
N ALA A 63 0.02 -23.93 -7.59
CA ALA A 63 -0.11 -24.71 -6.38
C ALA A 63 -1.19 -25.78 -6.58
N ALA A 64 -0.85 -27.05 -6.37
CA ALA A 64 -1.73 -28.18 -6.68
C ALA A 64 -2.31 -28.16 -8.13
N GLY A 65 -1.50 -27.68 -9.08
CA GLY A 65 -1.89 -27.57 -10.50
C GLY A 65 -2.79 -26.37 -10.84
N MET A 66 -3.12 -25.53 -9.87
CA MET A 66 -3.92 -24.30 -10.10
C MET A 66 -3.01 -23.08 -10.16
N PRO A 67 -3.27 -22.11 -11.06
CA PRO A 67 -2.51 -20.87 -11.14
C PRO A 67 -2.55 -20.10 -9.81
N VAL A 68 -1.40 -19.55 -9.44
CA VAL A 68 -1.24 -18.66 -8.29
C VAL A 68 -0.95 -17.26 -8.81
N PRO A 69 -1.71 -16.22 -8.42
CA PRO A 69 -1.38 -14.85 -8.76
C PRO A 69 0.04 -14.50 -8.31
N ALA A 70 0.82 -13.95 -9.23
CA ALA A 70 2.22 -13.60 -9.01
C ALA A 70 2.54 -12.24 -9.64
N GLN A 71 3.50 -11.54 -9.06
CA GLN A 71 3.96 -10.23 -9.53
C GLN A 71 5.44 -10.06 -9.17
N ILE A 72 6.24 -9.55 -10.10
CA ILE A 72 7.58 -9.08 -9.76
C ILE A 72 7.46 -7.67 -9.20
N PHE A 73 7.98 -7.48 -7.99
CA PHE A 73 8.00 -6.19 -7.33
C PHE A 73 9.21 -6.08 -6.39
N ASP A 74 9.95 -5.00 -6.50
CA ASP A 74 11.08 -4.63 -5.62
C ASP A 74 12.14 -5.73 -5.43
N GLY A 75 12.48 -6.43 -6.52
CA GLY A 75 13.46 -7.53 -6.49
C GLY A 75 12.93 -8.84 -5.91
N GLU A 76 11.63 -8.97 -5.75
CA GLU A 76 10.94 -10.14 -5.24
C GLU A 76 9.89 -10.67 -6.23
N LEU A 77 9.62 -11.97 -6.20
CA LEU A 77 8.42 -12.58 -6.73
C LEU A 77 7.38 -12.61 -5.62
N VAL A 78 6.35 -11.79 -5.76
CA VAL A 78 5.26 -11.65 -4.78
C VAL A 78 4.10 -12.52 -5.21
N LEU A 79 3.64 -13.42 -4.33
CA LEU A 79 2.59 -14.39 -4.58
C LEU A 79 1.38 -14.14 -3.68
N LEU A 80 0.19 -14.54 -4.14
CA LEU A 80 -1.04 -14.53 -3.35
C LEU A 80 -1.55 -15.95 -3.15
N LEU A 81 -1.64 -16.41 -1.91
CA LEU A 81 -1.98 -17.80 -1.60
C LEU A 81 -2.96 -17.91 -0.44
N ASN A 82 -3.97 -18.79 -0.58
CA ASN A 82 -4.86 -19.13 0.52
C ASN A 82 -4.29 -20.30 1.30
N LEU A 83 -4.25 -20.20 2.62
CA LEU A 83 -3.74 -21.21 3.54
C LEU A 83 -4.76 -21.47 4.65
N ALA A 84 -5.23 -22.71 4.73
CA ALA A 84 -6.06 -23.18 5.85
C ALA A 84 -5.25 -23.24 7.16
N PRO A 85 -5.91 -23.43 8.33
CA PRO A 85 -5.24 -23.61 9.62
C PRO A 85 -4.16 -24.68 9.59
N ASN A 86 -2.94 -24.34 10.02
CA ASN A 86 -1.78 -25.23 10.07
C ASN A 86 -1.40 -25.89 8.73
N GLN A 87 -1.91 -25.39 7.61
CA GLN A 87 -1.66 -25.96 6.29
C GLN A 87 -0.25 -25.65 5.79
N GLU A 88 0.39 -26.64 5.18
CA GLU A 88 1.54 -26.46 4.29
C GLU A 88 1.08 -26.65 2.84
N ARG A 89 1.55 -25.78 1.96
CA ARG A 89 1.35 -25.88 0.51
C ARG A 89 2.67 -25.80 -0.23
N VAL A 90 2.79 -26.62 -1.27
CA VAL A 90 3.90 -26.56 -2.22
C VAL A 90 3.48 -25.70 -3.39
N VAL A 91 4.27 -24.69 -3.67
CA VAL A 91 4.14 -23.81 -4.83
C VAL A 91 5.27 -24.14 -5.80
N LYS A 92 4.92 -24.41 -7.06
CA LYS A 92 5.86 -24.63 -8.15
C LYS A 92 6.04 -23.32 -8.92
N ILE A 93 7.28 -22.94 -9.11
CA ILE A 93 7.68 -21.68 -9.73
C ILE A 93 8.52 -22.05 -10.96
N HIS A 94 7.93 -21.89 -12.13
CA HIS A 94 8.53 -22.23 -13.42
C HIS A 94 8.91 -20.94 -14.18
N PRO A 95 10.19 -20.72 -14.49
CA PRO A 95 10.61 -19.58 -15.28
C PRO A 95 10.21 -19.75 -16.74
N LEU A 96 9.65 -18.71 -17.34
CA LEU A 96 9.28 -18.63 -18.74
C LEU A 96 10.27 -17.72 -19.48
N PRO A 97 11.35 -18.24 -20.09
CA PRO A 97 12.40 -17.41 -20.69
C PRO A 97 11.90 -16.53 -21.84
N ASN A 98 10.90 -17.01 -22.61
CA ASN A 98 10.36 -16.34 -23.79
C ASN A 98 8.82 -16.33 -23.81
N GLY A 99 8.19 -16.66 -22.69
CA GLY A 99 6.73 -16.76 -22.58
C GLY A 99 6.08 -15.41 -22.30
N PRO A 100 4.80 -15.26 -22.67
CA PRO A 100 4.00 -14.16 -22.17
C PRO A 100 3.75 -14.35 -20.66
N GLU A 101 3.60 -13.23 -19.96
CA GLU A 101 3.17 -13.26 -18.56
C GLU A 101 1.78 -13.91 -18.45
N PRO A 102 1.56 -14.83 -17.49
CA PRO A 102 0.25 -15.43 -17.27
C PRO A 102 -0.80 -14.35 -16.98
N ARG A 103 -1.95 -14.44 -17.63
CA ARG A 103 -3.03 -13.47 -17.42
C ARG A 103 -3.71 -13.74 -16.07
N VAL A 104 -3.59 -12.78 -15.18
CA VAL A 104 -4.27 -12.76 -13.88
C VAL A 104 -5.18 -11.54 -13.83
N ILE A 105 -6.41 -11.72 -13.35
CA ILE A 105 -7.31 -10.59 -13.09
C ILE A 105 -6.77 -9.87 -11.85
N SER A 106 -6.43 -8.60 -12.02
CA SER A 106 -5.97 -7.78 -10.89
C SER A 106 -7.12 -7.54 -9.91
N ARG A 107 -6.81 -7.66 -8.62
CA ARG A 107 -7.69 -7.31 -7.51
C ARG A 107 -7.14 -6.11 -6.71
N VAL A 108 -6.16 -5.40 -7.30
CA VAL A 108 -5.57 -4.18 -6.77
C VAL A 108 -5.34 -3.19 -7.88
N GLN A 109 -5.31 -1.92 -7.54
CA GLN A 109 -5.06 -0.82 -8.49
C GLN A 109 -4.38 0.35 -7.79
N ALA A 110 -3.52 1.06 -8.54
CA ALA A 110 -2.98 2.37 -8.18
C ALA A 110 -3.40 3.38 -9.26
N ASP A 111 -4.04 4.45 -8.86
CA ASP A 111 -4.55 5.51 -9.74
C ASP A 111 -4.00 6.88 -9.32
N MET A 112 -3.53 7.64 -10.28
CA MET A 112 -3.21 9.04 -10.10
C MET A 112 -3.45 9.76 -11.42
N ALA A 113 -4.52 10.52 -11.50
CA ALA A 113 -4.87 11.29 -12.68
C ALA A 113 -4.78 12.79 -12.41
N VAL A 114 -4.02 13.48 -13.25
CA VAL A 114 -3.75 14.90 -13.17
C VAL A 114 -4.42 15.62 -14.33
N ARG A 115 -5.00 16.76 -14.08
CA ARG A 115 -5.67 17.57 -15.09
C ARG A 115 -4.67 18.24 -16.03
N VAL A 116 -4.92 18.09 -17.31
CA VAL A 116 -4.16 18.73 -18.39
C VAL A 116 -5.07 19.71 -19.14
N GLY A 117 -4.60 20.93 -19.29
CA GLY A 117 -5.41 22.02 -19.83
C GLY A 117 -6.55 22.43 -18.90
N GLY A 118 -7.55 23.07 -19.46
CA GLY A 118 -8.64 23.67 -18.70
C GLY A 118 -8.49 25.16 -18.53
N GLU A 119 -9.44 25.77 -17.84
CA GLU A 119 -9.48 27.20 -17.57
C GLU A 119 -9.23 27.46 -16.09
N GLU A 120 -8.18 28.24 -15.79
CA GLU A 120 -7.92 28.69 -14.43
C GLU A 120 -8.90 29.80 -14.05
N LYS A 121 -9.48 29.65 -12.86
CA LYS A 121 -10.37 30.66 -12.25
C LYS A 121 -9.95 30.90 -10.83
N LEU A 122 -10.10 32.13 -10.37
CA LEU A 122 -9.94 32.45 -8.96
C LEU A 122 -11.28 32.30 -8.24
N THR A 123 -11.24 31.70 -7.07
CA THR A 123 -12.35 31.73 -6.12
C THR A 123 -12.52 33.13 -5.54
N LYS A 124 -13.59 33.38 -4.80
CA LYS A 124 -13.81 34.67 -4.13
C LYS A 124 -12.70 35.01 -3.14
N ASP A 125 -12.07 33.97 -2.57
CA ASP A 125 -11.01 34.10 -1.59
C ASP A 125 -9.60 34.13 -2.23
N GLY A 126 -9.54 34.16 -3.57
CA GLY A 126 -8.29 34.32 -4.35
C GLY A 126 -7.54 33.00 -4.62
N HIS A 127 -8.11 31.84 -4.27
CA HIS A 127 -7.50 30.54 -4.57
C HIS A 127 -7.74 30.15 -6.04
N LYS A 128 -6.75 29.49 -6.64
CA LYS A 128 -6.83 28.95 -8.00
C LYS A 128 -7.68 27.70 -8.05
N VAL A 129 -8.56 27.60 -9.04
CA VAL A 129 -9.34 26.40 -9.38
C VAL A 129 -9.28 26.17 -10.88
N ILE A 130 -9.03 24.94 -11.31
CA ILE A 130 -8.96 24.55 -12.72
C ILE A 130 -10.27 23.82 -13.09
N LYS A 131 -10.95 24.28 -14.13
CA LYS A 131 -12.17 23.67 -14.67
C LYS A 131 -12.02 23.26 -16.13
N GLY A 132 -12.67 22.17 -16.52
CA GLY A 132 -12.54 21.61 -17.86
C GLY A 132 -11.22 20.85 -18.03
N GLY A 133 -10.69 20.82 -19.26
CA GLY A 133 -9.53 19.99 -19.58
C GLY A 133 -9.81 18.48 -19.51
N VAL A 134 -8.77 17.67 -19.45
CA VAL A 134 -8.84 16.22 -19.36
C VAL A 134 -7.98 15.70 -18.21
N LEU A 135 -8.42 14.64 -17.55
CA LEU A 135 -7.65 13.96 -16.51
C LEU A 135 -6.82 12.84 -17.15
N GLU A 136 -5.50 12.97 -17.10
CA GLU A 136 -4.55 12.01 -17.63
C GLU A 136 -3.82 11.26 -16.53
N GLN A 137 -3.62 9.97 -16.73
CA GLN A 137 -2.84 9.12 -15.81
C GLN A 137 -1.39 9.59 -15.75
N ARG A 138 -0.83 9.61 -14.54
CA ARG A 138 0.58 9.91 -14.28
C ARG A 138 1.23 8.80 -13.48
N GLU A 139 2.46 8.47 -13.86
CA GLU A 139 3.31 7.55 -13.06
C GLU A 139 4.00 8.30 -11.92
N GLN A 140 4.23 9.59 -12.09
CA GLN A 140 4.81 10.47 -11.08
C GLN A 140 4.21 11.86 -11.20
N TYR A 141 3.99 12.51 -10.05
CA TYR A 141 3.53 13.89 -10.01
C TYR A 141 4.04 14.61 -8.76
N THR A 142 4.40 15.86 -8.94
CA THR A 142 4.73 16.84 -7.90
C THR A 142 3.83 18.04 -8.12
N PRO A 143 2.90 18.37 -7.21
CA PRO A 143 2.07 19.56 -7.32
C PRO A 143 2.89 20.85 -7.35
N ASP A 144 2.34 21.88 -7.97
CA ASP A 144 2.88 23.22 -7.91
C ASP A 144 2.82 23.78 -6.49
N ALA A 145 3.63 24.79 -6.17
CA ALA A 145 3.72 25.34 -4.82
C ALA A 145 2.42 26.07 -4.36
N ASP A 146 1.54 26.43 -5.29
CA ASP A 146 0.23 27.07 -5.05
C ASP A 146 -0.95 26.06 -5.09
N HIS A 147 -0.64 24.75 -5.20
CA HIS A 147 -1.64 23.69 -5.09
C HIS A 147 -2.31 23.72 -3.72
N TRP A 148 -3.62 23.56 -3.71
CA TRP A 148 -4.42 23.53 -2.50
C TRP A 148 -5.61 22.55 -2.66
N ASP A 149 -6.24 22.25 -1.57
CA ASP A 149 -7.41 21.39 -1.51
C ASP A 149 -8.52 21.88 -2.48
N HIS A 150 -9.11 20.95 -3.25
CA HIS A 150 -10.20 21.21 -4.22
C HIS A 150 -9.83 22.13 -5.40
N ASP A 151 -8.57 22.34 -5.72
CA ASP A 151 -8.20 23.16 -6.88
C ASP A 151 -8.55 22.51 -8.23
N GLY A 152 -8.93 21.23 -8.21
CA GLY A 152 -9.33 20.46 -9.37
C GLY A 152 -8.16 19.93 -10.21
N THR A 153 -6.92 20.06 -9.74
CA THR A 153 -5.71 19.55 -10.41
C THR A 153 -5.68 18.03 -10.44
N LEU A 154 -6.05 17.37 -9.35
CA LEU A 154 -6.06 15.92 -9.21
C LEU A 154 -7.49 15.37 -9.20
N ALA A 155 -7.69 14.17 -9.72
CA ALA A 155 -9.01 13.53 -9.81
C ALA A 155 -9.68 13.37 -8.43
N HIS A 156 -8.90 13.01 -7.44
CA HIS A 156 -9.33 12.80 -6.05
C HIS A 156 -8.28 13.29 -5.05
N GLU A 157 -7.71 14.47 -5.33
CA GLU A 157 -6.83 15.25 -4.43
C GLU A 157 -5.48 14.58 -4.10
N GLY A 158 -5.14 13.48 -4.78
CA GLY A 158 -3.86 12.79 -4.60
C GLY A 158 -3.77 11.45 -5.30
N PRO A 159 -2.70 10.69 -5.04
CA PRO A 159 -2.60 9.30 -5.46
C PRO A 159 -3.60 8.43 -4.67
N GLY A 160 -4.23 7.48 -5.36
CA GLY A 160 -5.12 6.51 -4.75
C GLY A 160 -4.66 5.09 -5.01
N TRP A 161 -4.81 4.22 -4.03
CA TRP A 161 -4.52 2.80 -4.14
C TRP A 161 -5.63 1.99 -3.49
N GLU A 162 -5.96 0.86 -4.10
CA GLU A 162 -7.07 0.04 -3.64
C GLU A 162 -6.82 -1.45 -3.80
N SER A 163 -7.49 -2.23 -2.95
CA SER A 163 -7.80 -3.63 -3.22
C SER A 163 -9.25 -3.78 -3.62
N ASP A 164 -9.69 -4.99 -3.87
CA ASP A 164 -11.12 -5.31 -4.03
C ASP A 164 -11.95 -5.16 -2.73
N ARG A 165 -11.36 -4.70 -1.61
CA ARG A 165 -12.03 -4.48 -0.33
C ARG A 165 -12.25 -3.00 -0.01
N VAL A 166 -11.25 -2.20 -0.22
CA VAL A 166 -11.19 -0.81 0.24
C VAL A 166 -10.29 0.00 -0.67
N ALA A 167 -10.46 1.33 -0.70
CA ALA A 167 -9.55 2.23 -1.37
C ALA A 167 -9.06 3.33 -0.43
N TYR A 168 -7.85 3.78 -0.65
CA TYR A 168 -7.20 4.87 0.06
C TYR A 168 -6.72 5.92 -0.92
N ARG A 169 -6.61 7.15 -0.45
CA ARG A 169 -5.85 8.21 -1.11
C ARG A 169 -4.91 8.85 -0.10
N LEU A 170 -3.89 9.54 -0.58
CA LEU A 170 -3.11 10.46 0.23
C LEU A 170 -3.28 11.86 -0.35
N TYR A 171 -3.68 12.82 0.47
CA TYR A 171 -3.76 14.21 0.06
C TYR A 171 -2.37 14.74 -0.32
N LEU A 172 -2.19 15.19 -1.55
CA LEU A 172 -0.94 15.84 -2.01
C LEU A 172 -0.94 17.35 -1.75
N ASP A 173 -1.49 17.76 -0.62
CA ASP A 173 -1.56 19.13 -0.14
C ASP A 173 -0.90 19.26 1.25
N GLU A 174 -1.10 20.38 1.92
CA GLU A 174 -0.51 20.67 3.25
C GLU A 174 -0.85 19.65 4.33
N ARG A 175 -1.84 18.79 4.13
CA ARG A 175 -2.20 17.73 5.06
C ARG A 175 -1.23 16.55 5.00
N ALA A 176 -0.87 16.09 3.80
CA ALA A 176 -0.02 14.92 3.54
C ALA A 176 -0.45 13.67 4.33
N VAL A 177 -1.76 13.43 4.43
CA VAL A 177 -2.35 12.32 5.19
C VAL A 177 -3.27 11.47 4.33
N THR A 178 -3.49 10.24 4.77
CA THR A 178 -4.34 9.26 4.09
C THR A 178 -5.81 9.44 4.43
N ASP A 179 -6.64 9.13 3.47
CA ASP A 179 -8.09 9.16 3.54
C ASP A 179 -8.68 7.87 2.97
N LEU A 180 -9.98 7.65 3.15
CA LEU A 180 -10.67 6.38 2.96
C LEU A 180 -11.86 6.47 2.02
N PHE A 181 -11.87 5.66 0.98
CA PHE A 181 -13.04 5.36 0.17
C PHE A 181 -13.56 3.96 0.51
N ALA A 182 -14.70 3.87 1.17
CA ALA A 182 -15.31 2.60 1.51
C ALA A 182 -16.17 2.07 0.36
N LYS A 183 -16.11 0.76 0.11
CA LYS A 183 -16.71 0.10 -1.04
C LYS A 183 -17.81 -0.86 -0.63
N LYS A 184 -18.91 -0.85 -1.37
CA LYS A 184 -20.03 -1.80 -1.22
C LYS A 184 -19.76 -3.12 -1.91
N ARG A 185 -18.95 -3.13 -2.97
CA ARG A 185 -18.69 -4.26 -3.86
C ARG A 185 -17.20 -4.48 -4.06
N PRO A 186 -16.75 -5.70 -4.33
CA PRO A 186 -15.37 -6.02 -4.55
C PRO A 186 -14.89 -5.62 -5.97
N GLU A 187 -15.09 -4.37 -6.33
CA GLU A 187 -14.71 -3.78 -7.62
C GLU A 187 -13.54 -2.82 -7.45
N LEU A 188 -12.72 -2.66 -8.49
CA LEU A 188 -11.71 -1.60 -8.56
C LEU A 188 -12.37 -0.34 -9.13
N VAL A 189 -12.36 0.75 -8.37
CA VAL A 189 -13.17 1.94 -8.67
C VAL A 189 -12.36 3.23 -8.85
N MET A 190 -11.14 3.30 -8.30
CA MET A 190 -10.36 4.54 -8.20
C MET A 190 -10.14 5.23 -9.55
N HIS A 191 -9.99 4.47 -10.64
CA HIS A 191 -9.81 5.04 -11.98
C HIS A 191 -11.02 5.84 -12.49
N ASN A 192 -12.19 5.72 -11.85
CA ASN A 192 -13.41 6.47 -12.16
C ASN A 192 -13.76 7.54 -11.09
N VAL A 193 -13.17 7.44 -9.89
CA VAL A 193 -13.44 8.36 -8.79
C VAL A 193 -12.90 9.77 -9.13
N GLY A 194 -13.70 10.79 -8.84
CA GLY A 194 -13.35 12.21 -9.03
C GLY A 194 -13.31 12.68 -10.48
N ARG A 195 -13.74 11.86 -11.47
CA ARG A 195 -13.79 12.25 -12.88
C ARG A 195 -15.11 12.90 -13.28
N ASP A 196 -16.21 12.18 -13.04
CA ASP A 196 -17.54 12.58 -13.54
C ASP A 196 -18.58 12.72 -12.44
N SER A 197 -18.25 12.39 -11.19
CA SER A 197 -19.20 12.40 -10.08
C SER A 197 -18.56 12.91 -8.79
N ASN A 198 -19.41 13.44 -7.92
CA ASN A 198 -19.02 13.82 -6.57
C ASN A 198 -18.89 12.57 -5.69
N TYR A 199 -17.67 12.20 -5.32
CA TYR A 199 -17.38 11.01 -4.50
C TYR A 199 -17.74 11.18 -3.01
N HIS A 200 -18.12 12.38 -2.58
CA HIS A 200 -18.71 12.62 -1.25
C HIS A 200 -20.20 12.27 -1.19
N VAL A 201 -20.79 11.86 -2.31
CA VAL A 201 -22.18 11.41 -2.37
C VAL A 201 -22.20 9.91 -2.61
N MET A 202 -23.07 9.20 -1.85
CA MET A 202 -23.24 7.76 -1.96
C MET A 202 -23.56 7.32 -3.39
N ALA A 203 -22.69 6.47 -3.94
CA ALA A 203 -22.84 5.83 -5.23
C ALA A 203 -23.05 4.31 -5.09
N ASP A 204 -23.26 3.62 -6.21
CA ASP A 204 -23.42 2.16 -6.23
C ASP A 204 -22.17 1.41 -5.76
N TRP A 205 -20.99 1.98 -5.99
CA TRP A 205 -19.72 1.40 -5.56
C TRP A 205 -19.39 1.69 -4.08
N GLY A 206 -19.86 2.79 -3.51
CA GLY A 206 -19.52 3.33 -2.19
C GLY A 206 -19.36 4.83 -2.22
N MET A 207 -18.47 5.38 -1.40
CA MET A 207 -18.17 6.82 -1.33
C MET A 207 -16.91 7.08 -0.49
N ASP A 208 -16.45 8.33 -0.48
CA ASP A 208 -15.56 8.88 0.55
C ASP A 208 -16.31 8.88 1.90
N THR A 209 -15.78 8.16 2.87
CA THR A 209 -16.48 7.89 4.13
C THR A 209 -15.83 8.50 5.35
N LEU A 210 -14.69 9.19 5.20
CA LEU A 210 -13.91 9.64 6.34
C LEU A 210 -13.76 11.16 6.39
N GLU A 211 -14.06 11.76 7.54
CA GLU A 211 -13.66 13.12 7.85
C GLU A 211 -12.30 13.11 8.54
N VAL A 212 -11.26 13.55 7.82
CA VAL A 212 -9.87 13.54 8.30
C VAL A 212 -9.58 14.71 9.23
N GLY A 213 -9.96 15.93 8.85
CA GLY A 213 -9.69 17.16 9.60
C GLY A 213 -8.19 17.37 9.85
N GLU A 214 -7.83 17.75 11.08
CA GLU A 214 -6.43 17.95 11.52
C GLU A 214 -5.77 16.67 12.07
N SER A 215 -6.45 15.52 11.97
CA SER A 215 -5.98 14.23 12.47
C SER A 215 -4.95 13.57 11.55
N LEU A 216 -4.52 12.35 11.91
CA LEU A 216 -3.66 11.50 11.07
C LEU A 216 -4.45 10.64 10.06
N GLY A 217 -5.71 10.96 9.75
CA GLY A 217 -6.53 10.25 8.76
C GLY A 217 -6.70 8.77 9.08
N ASP A 218 -6.56 7.89 8.07
CA ASP A 218 -6.56 6.44 8.26
C ASP A 218 -5.18 5.83 7.94
N GLY A 219 -4.23 6.03 8.87
CA GLY A 219 -2.90 5.46 8.76
C GLY A 219 -1.87 6.36 8.08
N SER A 220 -1.56 7.51 8.67
CA SER A 220 -0.53 8.41 8.18
C SER A 220 0.65 8.51 9.13
N PHE A 221 1.81 8.87 8.56
CA PHE A 221 2.92 9.37 9.34
C PHE A 221 2.62 10.79 9.83
N GLY A 222 3.10 11.10 11.02
CA GLY A 222 3.04 12.41 11.64
C GLY A 222 4.20 12.63 12.58
N VAL A 223 4.16 13.74 13.31
CA VAL A 223 5.18 14.09 14.30
C VAL A 223 4.51 14.51 15.60
N LEU A 224 5.06 14.09 16.72
CA LEU A 224 4.57 14.53 18.04
C LEU A 224 5.09 15.93 18.34
N ARG A 225 4.18 16.90 18.50
CA ARG A 225 4.48 18.31 18.79
C ARG A 225 3.62 18.75 19.96
N ASP A 226 4.25 19.21 21.04
CA ASP A 226 3.55 19.71 22.26
C ASP A 226 2.48 18.73 22.78
N GLY A 227 2.77 17.43 22.70
CA GLY A 227 1.87 16.37 23.15
C GLY A 227 0.78 15.96 22.16
N LYS A 228 0.71 16.58 20.97
CA LYS A 228 -0.25 16.28 19.90
C LYS A 228 0.43 15.58 18.74
N ALA A 229 -0.26 14.61 18.16
CA ALA A 229 0.11 14.01 16.88
C ALA A 229 -0.32 14.95 15.76
N THR A 230 0.65 15.55 15.06
CA THR A 230 0.41 16.55 14.02
C THR A 230 0.79 16.00 12.64
N GLN A 231 0.05 16.43 11.65
CA GLN A 231 0.32 16.16 10.24
C GLN A 231 1.70 16.69 9.83
N ILE A 232 2.30 16.09 8.80
CA ILE A 232 3.55 16.56 8.18
C ILE A 232 3.21 17.66 7.18
N GLY A 233 2.74 18.78 7.70
CA GLY A 233 2.47 19.97 6.91
C GLY A 233 3.70 20.85 6.72
N VAL A 234 3.60 21.88 5.90
CA VAL A 234 4.64 22.87 5.58
C VAL A 234 5.95 22.22 5.13
N TYR A 235 6.01 21.87 3.89
CA TYR A 235 7.17 21.27 3.22
C TYR A 235 7.56 22.09 1.98
N LYS A 236 8.73 21.82 1.42
CA LYS A 236 9.18 22.43 0.17
C LYS A 236 8.45 21.83 -1.05
N SER A 237 8.31 20.51 -1.08
CA SER A 237 7.59 19.76 -2.11
C SER A 237 7.15 18.40 -1.60
N ILE A 238 6.09 17.87 -2.22
CA ILE A 238 5.66 16.49 -2.05
C ILE A 238 5.53 15.86 -3.44
N THR A 239 6.03 14.64 -3.61
CA THR A 239 5.99 13.92 -4.88
C THR A 239 5.41 12.53 -4.67
N ALA A 240 4.43 12.16 -5.47
CA ALA A 240 3.92 10.80 -5.53
C ALA A 240 4.48 10.08 -6.75
N LYS A 241 4.93 8.83 -6.58
CA LYS A 241 5.41 7.96 -7.64
C LYS A 241 4.73 6.60 -7.53
N LYS A 242 4.02 6.19 -8.58
CA LYS A 242 3.43 4.85 -8.67
C LYS A 242 4.55 3.81 -8.77
N ILE A 243 4.56 2.84 -7.86
CA ILE A 243 5.61 1.81 -7.79
C ILE A 243 5.10 0.41 -8.11
N ALA A 244 3.80 0.18 -7.93
CA ALA A 244 3.15 -1.09 -8.27
C ALA A 244 1.69 -0.84 -8.66
N ASN A 245 1.17 -1.65 -9.62
CA ASN A 245 -0.20 -1.55 -10.11
C ASN A 245 -0.78 -2.93 -10.49
N GLY A 246 -0.74 -3.86 -9.52
CA GLY A 246 -1.29 -5.21 -9.68
C GLY A 246 -0.35 -6.22 -10.36
N PRO A 247 -0.77 -7.52 -10.41
CA PRO A 247 -2.06 -8.01 -9.94
C PRO A 247 -2.13 -8.36 -8.44
N VAL A 248 -0.99 -8.37 -7.72
CA VAL A 248 -0.91 -8.80 -6.31
C VAL A 248 -0.82 -7.63 -5.35
N VAL A 249 0.02 -6.64 -5.68
CA VAL A 249 0.21 -5.41 -4.88
C VAL A 249 0.11 -4.17 -5.75
N ALA A 250 -0.38 -3.07 -5.17
CA ALA A 250 -0.45 -1.75 -5.78
C ALA A 250 -0.09 -0.67 -4.75
N GLY A 251 0.47 0.46 -5.21
CA GLY A 251 0.79 1.56 -4.30
C GLY A 251 1.78 2.57 -4.84
N PHE A 252 2.22 3.45 -3.92
CA PHE A 252 3.02 4.63 -4.22
C PHE A 252 4.19 4.80 -3.24
N ASP A 253 5.28 5.37 -3.75
CA ASP A 253 6.26 6.11 -2.95
C ASP A 253 5.83 7.57 -2.90
N ILE A 254 5.94 8.18 -1.70
CA ILE A 254 5.61 9.57 -1.41
C ILE A 254 6.84 10.22 -0.78
N ASP A 255 7.45 11.14 -1.52
CA ASP A 255 8.66 11.85 -1.09
C ASP A 255 8.27 13.25 -0.63
N THR A 256 8.35 13.53 0.66
CA THR A 256 8.11 14.86 1.25
C THR A 256 9.43 15.51 1.61
N VAL A 257 9.80 16.57 0.87
CA VAL A 257 11.11 17.20 0.95
C VAL A 257 11.07 18.43 1.86
N GLN A 258 12.01 18.49 2.80
CA GLN A 258 12.22 19.64 3.69
C GLN A 258 10.95 20.08 4.44
N TRP A 259 10.27 19.12 5.09
CA TRP A 259 9.16 19.46 5.96
C TRP A 259 9.61 20.11 7.28
N SER A 260 8.75 20.91 7.88
CA SER A 260 9.14 21.77 9.01
C SER A 260 8.96 21.08 10.36
N PHE A 261 10.05 21.01 11.14
CA PHE A 261 10.01 20.61 12.54
C PHE A 261 10.95 21.50 13.39
N GLY A 262 10.41 22.56 13.96
CA GLY A 262 11.21 23.63 14.59
C GLY A 262 12.17 24.23 13.54
N ASP A 263 13.45 24.30 13.89
CA ASP A 263 14.50 24.79 12.98
C ASP A 263 15.00 23.71 12.00
N LYS A 264 14.54 22.47 12.12
CA LYS A 264 14.93 21.38 11.24
C LYS A 264 14.06 21.33 10.00
N LYS A 265 14.67 20.86 8.89
CA LYS A 265 14.01 20.66 7.60
C LYS A 265 14.32 19.24 7.09
N PRO A 266 13.85 18.19 7.76
CA PRO A 266 14.08 16.83 7.33
C PRO A 266 13.26 16.49 6.07
N ASP A 267 13.63 15.37 5.42
CA ASP A 267 12.83 14.71 4.41
C ASP A 267 12.05 13.54 5.03
N LEU A 268 10.98 13.11 4.40
CA LEU A 268 10.27 11.86 4.69
C LEU A 268 10.05 11.11 3.38
N ASP A 269 10.67 9.95 3.25
CA ASP A 269 10.42 9.00 2.18
C ASP A 269 9.44 7.95 2.72
N ALA A 270 8.21 8.00 2.24
CA ALA A 270 7.15 7.09 2.65
C ALA A 270 6.73 6.18 1.49
N ARG A 271 6.41 4.94 1.80
CA ARG A 271 5.86 3.95 0.86
C ARG A 271 4.54 3.45 1.39
N TYR A 272 3.53 3.40 0.53
CA TYR A 272 2.21 2.84 0.81
C TYR A 272 1.89 1.76 -0.20
N LEU A 273 1.55 0.55 0.29
CA LEU A 273 1.20 -0.60 -0.52
C LEU A 273 -0.08 -1.26 0.00
N ILE A 274 -0.91 -1.73 -0.93
CA ILE A 274 -2.04 -2.59 -0.61
C ILE A 274 -1.93 -3.90 -1.39
N ALA A 275 -2.32 -5.01 -0.76
CA ALA A 275 -2.38 -6.31 -1.42
C ALA A 275 -3.82 -6.69 -1.78
N ALA A 276 -3.97 -7.53 -2.80
CA ALA A 276 -5.24 -8.11 -3.20
C ALA A 276 -5.93 -8.82 -2.02
N GLY A 277 -7.22 -8.59 -1.84
CA GLY A 277 -8.03 -9.14 -0.75
C GLY A 277 -7.84 -8.47 0.61
N SER A 278 -6.84 -7.59 0.77
CA SER A 278 -6.54 -6.91 2.04
C SER A 278 -7.41 -5.67 2.25
N ARG A 279 -7.77 -5.41 3.50
CA ARG A 279 -8.26 -4.09 3.95
C ARG A 279 -7.12 -3.20 4.45
N LEU A 280 -5.92 -3.76 4.60
CA LEU A 280 -4.80 -3.05 5.19
C LEU A 280 -3.88 -2.48 4.12
N THR A 281 -3.52 -1.23 4.27
CA THR A 281 -2.37 -0.63 3.61
C THR A 281 -1.13 -0.82 4.50
N GLU A 282 -0.05 -1.29 3.90
CA GLU A 282 1.28 -1.38 4.53
C GLU A 282 2.00 -0.06 4.27
N ALA A 283 2.48 0.58 5.32
CA ALA A 283 3.23 1.83 5.23
C ALA A 283 4.63 1.69 5.84
N THR A 284 5.64 2.15 5.10
CA THR A 284 7.03 2.22 5.56
C THR A 284 7.55 3.63 5.36
N GLY A 285 8.21 4.20 6.37
CA GLY A 285 8.75 5.55 6.32
C GLY A 285 10.23 5.61 6.71
N ARG A 286 10.99 6.51 6.08
CA ARG A 286 12.36 6.87 6.44
C ARG A 286 12.49 8.38 6.58
N THR A 287 13.10 8.82 7.66
CA THR A 287 13.36 10.23 7.91
C THR A 287 14.66 10.42 8.71
N ALA A 288 15.01 11.66 9.01
CA ALA A 288 16.17 11.94 9.84
C ALA A 288 16.04 11.33 11.25
N PRO A 289 17.12 10.77 11.81
CA PRO A 289 17.11 10.17 13.15
C PRO A 289 16.76 11.17 14.25
N GLY A 290 16.14 10.66 15.33
CA GLY A 290 15.83 11.43 16.54
C GLY A 290 14.67 12.40 16.41
N LEU A 291 13.82 12.24 15.41
CA LEU A 291 12.54 12.92 15.33
C LEU A 291 11.47 12.12 16.08
N PRO A 292 10.54 12.77 16.78
CA PRO A 292 9.46 12.09 17.49
C PRO A 292 8.34 11.70 16.51
N MET A 293 8.66 10.77 15.59
CA MET A 293 7.71 10.31 14.58
C MET A 293 6.60 9.50 15.21
N VAL A 294 5.40 9.74 14.72
CA VAL A 294 4.19 8.99 15.06
C VAL A 294 3.55 8.43 13.79
N ALA A 295 2.74 7.40 13.97
CA ALA A 295 1.74 7.00 12.99
C ALA A 295 0.40 6.81 13.72
N GLY A 296 -0.72 7.02 13.03
CA GLY A 296 -1.99 6.97 13.73
C GLY A 296 -3.20 6.99 12.81
N ILE A 297 -4.37 6.94 13.46
CA ILE A 297 -5.69 7.05 12.83
C ILE A 297 -6.50 8.14 13.51
N VAL A 298 -7.47 8.69 12.79
CA VAL A 298 -8.41 9.68 13.36
C VAL A 298 -9.22 9.07 14.50
N LYS A 299 -9.53 9.90 15.49
CA LYS A 299 -10.46 9.58 16.57
C LYS A 299 -11.67 10.48 16.53
N HIS A 300 -12.80 9.95 16.11
CA HIS A 300 -14.07 10.67 16.20
C HIS A 300 -14.71 10.57 17.58
N LYS A 301 -15.68 11.44 17.86
CA LYS A 301 -16.42 11.43 19.13
C LYS A 301 -17.37 10.24 19.19
N GLY A 302 -17.49 9.64 20.38
CA GLY A 302 -18.49 8.60 20.63
C GLY A 302 -18.19 7.22 20.07
N VAL A 303 -16.96 7.01 19.59
CA VAL A 303 -16.49 5.68 19.13
C VAL A 303 -16.04 4.82 20.29
N GLU A 304 -16.14 3.50 20.13
CA GLU A 304 -15.49 2.54 21.02
C GLU A 304 -14.04 2.36 20.62
N LEU A 305 -13.13 2.46 21.60
CA LEU A 305 -11.71 2.26 21.41
C LEU A 305 -11.33 0.81 21.72
N LEU A 306 -10.51 0.21 20.86
CA LEU A 306 -10.13 -1.20 20.92
C LEU A 306 -8.62 -1.34 20.98
N GLN A 307 -8.17 -2.28 21.81
CA GLN A 307 -6.78 -2.68 21.96
C GLN A 307 -6.70 -4.20 22.11
N PRO A 308 -5.52 -4.82 21.84
CA PRO A 308 -5.36 -6.27 21.93
C PRO A 308 -5.74 -6.80 23.33
N ALA A 309 -6.46 -7.91 23.32
CA ALA A 309 -6.80 -8.62 24.57
C ALA A 309 -5.60 -9.33 25.19
N LYS A 310 -4.55 -9.62 24.42
CA LYS A 310 -3.33 -10.33 24.84
C LYS A 310 -2.07 -9.67 24.27
N PRO A 311 -0.95 -9.67 25.00
CA PRO A 311 0.34 -9.26 24.44
C PRO A 311 0.76 -10.16 23.27
N ARG A 312 1.23 -9.54 22.19
CA ARG A 312 1.77 -10.19 20.98
C ARG A 312 2.94 -9.38 20.43
N ALA A 313 3.64 -9.91 19.44
CA ALA A 313 4.68 -9.17 18.73
C ALA A 313 4.11 -7.97 17.95
N TRP A 314 2.87 -8.12 17.45
CA TRP A 314 2.08 -7.06 16.84
C TRP A 314 0.87 -6.70 17.69
N ALA A 315 0.62 -5.43 17.82
CA ALA A 315 -0.53 -4.87 18.51
C ALA A 315 -1.31 -3.93 17.59
N TYR A 316 -2.44 -3.45 18.06
CA TYR A 316 -3.25 -2.49 17.32
C TYR A 316 -3.85 -1.41 18.24
N LEU A 317 -4.14 -0.25 17.66
CA LEU A 317 -5.10 0.73 18.16
C LEU A 317 -6.24 0.80 17.14
N ALA A 318 -7.47 0.77 17.61
CA ALA A 318 -8.61 0.79 16.72
C ALA A 318 -9.80 1.55 17.33
N SER A 319 -10.70 2.00 16.45
CA SER A 319 -11.97 2.60 16.80
C SER A 319 -13.11 1.95 16.01
N TRP A 320 -14.28 1.83 16.64
CA TRP A 320 -15.51 1.36 16.00
C TRP A 320 -16.68 2.24 16.40
N GLY A 321 -17.48 2.67 15.45
CA GLY A 321 -18.68 3.45 15.79
C GLY A 321 -19.31 4.18 14.61
N LYS A 322 -20.21 5.08 14.94
CA LYS A 322 -20.91 5.97 13.99
C LYS A 322 -19.96 7.10 13.58
N GLN A 323 -19.03 6.81 12.69
CA GLN A 323 -17.98 7.73 12.29
C GLN A 323 -17.79 7.83 10.78
N SER A 324 -18.71 7.30 10.01
CA SER A 324 -18.73 7.40 8.55
C SER A 324 -19.55 8.60 8.09
N LEU A 325 -19.08 9.27 7.03
CA LEU A 325 -19.82 10.32 6.33
C LEU A 325 -21.07 9.82 5.58
N ALA A 326 -21.26 8.50 5.50
CA ALA A 326 -22.40 7.89 4.81
C ALA A 326 -23.74 8.08 5.53
N GLY A 327 -23.73 8.51 6.79
CA GLY A 327 -24.95 8.82 7.55
C GLY A 327 -24.79 8.71 9.07
N GLU A 328 -25.72 9.31 9.81
CA GLU A 328 -25.66 9.41 11.28
C GLU A 328 -25.58 8.06 12.02
N ASN A 329 -26.02 6.97 11.39
CA ASN A 329 -26.01 5.63 12.00
C ASN A 329 -25.08 4.67 11.28
N ASP A 330 -24.28 5.17 10.38
CA ASP A 330 -23.39 4.32 9.58
C ASP A 330 -22.10 3.98 10.38
N LEU A 331 -21.81 2.68 10.44
CA LEU A 331 -20.71 2.16 11.25
C LEU A 331 -19.45 1.94 10.43
N LEU A 332 -18.36 2.46 10.95
CA LEU A 332 -17.02 2.33 10.40
C LEU A 332 -16.05 1.90 11.51
N GLY A 333 -15.20 0.95 11.22
CA GLY A 333 -14.06 0.57 12.04
C GLY A 333 -12.77 1.00 11.37
N MET A 334 -11.84 1.55 12.13
CA MET A 334 -10.48 1.87 11.66
C MET A 334 -9.45 1.31 12.62
N ALA A 335 -8.29 0.91 12.10
CA ALA A 335 -7.23 0.35 12.92
C ALA A 335 -5.85 0.68 12.37
N ILE A 336 -4.89 0.87 13.28
CA ILE A 336 -3.47 0.82 12.99
C ILE A 336 -2.84 -0.35 13.73
N PHE A 337 -2.10 -1.21 13.01
CA PHE A 337 -1.30 -2.32 13.55
C PHE A 337 0.18 -1.95 13.53
N TYR A 338 0.89 -2.33 14.57
CA TYR A 338 2.29 -1.94 14.75
C TYR A 338 3.09 -3.02 15.47
N PRO A 339 4.41 -3.17 15.16
CA PRO A 339 5.30 -4.06 15.91
C PRO A 339 5.61 -3.43 17.28
N VAL A 340 5.27 -4.15 18.33
CA VAL A 340 5.39 -3.64 19.73
C VAL A 340 6.82 -3.24 20.08
N ALA A 341 7.81 -3.97 19.55
CA ALA A 341 9.23 -3.72 19.82
C ALA A 341 9.76 -2.38 19.27
N GLU A 342 9.04 -1.75 18.32
CA GLU A 342 9.42 -0.49 17.70
C GLU A 342 8.79 0.72 18.36
N ILE A 343 7.83 0.51 19.26
CA ILE A 343 7.01 1.57 19.83
C ILE A 343 7.45 1.94 21.24
N SER A 344 7.69 3.23 21.46
CA SER A 344 7.96 3.79 22.75
C SER A 344 6.70 3.86 23.62
N ARG A 345 5.60 4.33 23.04
CA ARG A 345 4.29 4.41 23.70
C ARG A 345 3.16 4.60 22.67
N THR A 346 1.97 4.29 23.10
CA THR A 346 0.73 4.70 22.41
C THR A 346 0.17 5.98 23.04
N GLY A 347 -0.66 6.71 22.27
CA GLY A 347 -1.30 7.93 22.75
C GLY A 347 -2.66 8.20 22.11
N ASP A 348 -3.37 9.09 22.76
CA ASP A 348 -4.66 9.63 22.34
C ASP A 348 -4.64 11.13 22.69
N ASP A 349 -4.71 11.99 21.69
CA ASP A 349 -4.69 13.45 21.87
C ASP A 349 -6.07 14.11 21.68
N GLY A 350 -7.10 13.27 21.53
CA GLY A 350 -8.47 13.69 21.30
C GLY A 350 -8.86 13.82 19.82
N GLN A 351 -7.88 13.90 18.90
CA GLN A 351 -8.07 13.95 17.44
C GLN A 351 -7.53 12.70 16.77
N SER A 352 -6.47 12.11 17.31
CA SER A 352 -5.82 10.92 16.76
C SER A 352 -5.51 9.90 17.86
N LEU A 353 -5.67 8.62 17.50
CA LEU A 353 -5.01 7.51 18.18
C LEU A 353 -3.67 7.28 17.50
N TYR A 354 -2.58 7.28 18.23
CA TYR A 354 -1.25 7.19 17.62
C TYR A 354 -0.30 6.29 18.39
N VAL A 355 0.74 5.84 17.67
CA VAL A 355 1.93 5.20 18.22
C VAL A 355 3.12 6.12 18.04
N LEU A 356 3.98 6.22 19.06
CA LEU A 356 5.24 6.97 19.01
C LEU A 356 6.38 5.97 18.86
N TYR A 357 7.18 6.13 17.81
CA TYR A 357 8.33 5.26 17.55
C TYR A 357 9.48 5.50 18.55
N ALA A 358 10.12 4.41 18.96
CA ALA A 358 11.25 4.47 19.90
C ALA A 358 12.57 4.87 19.22
N ASP A 359 12.74 4.48 17.95
CA ASP A 359 13.97 4.69 17.16
C ASP A 359 13.63 5.00 15.71
N THR A 360 13.96 6.21 15.24
CA THR A 360 13.77 6.66 13.86
C THR A 360 15.07 6.66 13.05
N SER A 361 16.15 6.07 13.57
CA SER A 361 17.37 5.80 12.80
C SER A 361 17.19 4.62 11.83
N LYS A 362 16.13 3.83 12.01
CA LYS A 362 15.68 2.73 11.17
C LYS A 362 14.39 3.11 10.45
N PRO A 363 14.04 2.40 9.36
CA PRO A 363 12.70 2.53 8.80
C PRO A 363 11.64 2.25 9.87
N ILE A 364 10.62 3.05 9.90
CA ILE A 364 9.43 2.87 10.74
C ILE A 364 8.32 2.30 9.87
N HIS A 365 7.49 1.39 10.42
CA HIS A 365 6.42 0.79 9.65
C HIS A 365 5.18 0.50 10.47
N PHE A 366 4.05 0.42 9.79
CA PHE A 366 2.75 0.04 10.33
C PHE A 366 1.87 -0.52 9.21
N LEU A 367 0.74 -1.11 9.61
CA LEU A 367 -0.37 -1.35 8.69
C LEU A 367 -1.59 -0.60 9.22
N ALA A 368 -2.36 0.00 8.33
CA ALA A 368 -3.61 0.66 8.70
C ALA A 368 -4.74 0.25 7.76
N GLY A 369 -5.96 0.31 8.25
CA GLY A 369 -7.09 0.00 7.42
C GLY A 369 -8.43 0.08 8.11
N ALA A 370 -9.47 -0.03 7.27
CA ALA A 370 -10.85 0.16 7.68
C ALA A 370 -11.76 -0.99 7.30
N ALA A 371 -12.88 -1.08 8.03
CA ALA A 371 -13.99 -1.99 7.78
C ALA A 371 -15.31 -1.21 7.84
N TRP A 372 -16.08 -1.27 6.77
CA TRP A 372 -17.33 -0.54 6.65
C TRP A 372 -18.53 -1.49 6.69
N GLN A 373 -19.55 -1.13 7.47
CA GLN A 373 -20.72 -2.00 7.64
C GLN A 373 -21.52 -2.29 6.34
N GLN A 374 -21.38 -1.44 5.31
CA GLN A 374 -22.08 -1.62 4.04
C GLN A 374 -21.27 -2.42 3.01
N GLU A 375 -20.03 -2.86 3.34
CA GLU A 375 -19.25 -3.76 2.49
C GLU A 375 -19.97 -5.10 2.34
N LEU A 376 -20.20 -5.54 1.12
CA LEU A 376 -20.86 -6.83 0.83
C LEU A 376 -20.06 -8.02 1.43
N GLY A 377 -20.70 -8.76 2.34
CA GLY A 377 -20.06 -9.84 3.07
C GLY A 377 -18.93 -9.40 4.02
N GLY A 378 -18.94 -8.10 4.37
CA GLY A 378 -17.93 -7.48 5.22
C GLY A 378 -18.25 -7.57 6.72
N ILE A 379 -17.61 -6.69 7.47
CA ILE A 379 -17.69 -6.57 8.94
C ILE A 379 -18.81 -5.59 9.27
N THR A 380 -19.89 -6.06 9.92
CA THR A 380 -21.10 -5.28 10.13
C THR A 380 -21.35 -4.91 11.59
N ASN A 381 -20.55 -5.42 12.52
CA ASN A 381 -20.73 -5.16 13.95
C ASN A 381 -19.40 -5.22 14.69
N LEU A 382 -19.42 -4.71 15.91
CA LEU A 382 -18.24 -4.60 16.80
C LEU A 382 -17.58 -5.96 17.07
N GLU A 383 -18.34 -7.02 17.29
CA GLU A 383 -17.76 -8.34 17.63
C GLU A 383 -16.99 -8.92 16.43
N GLN A 384 -17.54 -8.81 15.23
CA GLN A 384 -16.82 -9.21 14.02
C GLN A 384 -15.57 -8.35 13.80
N PHE A 385 -15.65 -7.04 14.09
CA PHE A 385 -14.49 -6.17 13.97
C PHE A 385 -13.41 -6.54 14.99
N ARG A 386 -13.79 -6.78 16.24
CA ARG A 386 -12.87 -7.25 17.29
C ARG A 386 -12.18 -8.57 16.90
N GLN A 387 -12.95 -9.53 16.38
CA GLN A 387 -12.39 -10.79 15.91
C GLN A 387 -11.40 -10.58 14.76
N TYR A 388 -11.75 -9.74 13.78
CA TYR A 388 -10.86 -9.37 12.68
C TYR A 388 -9.53 -8.77 13.18
N LEU A 389 -9.58 -7.87 14.17
CA LEU A 389 -8.40 -7.24 14.75
C LEU A 389 -7.51 -8.26 15.46
N GLU A 390 -8.10 -9.14 16.28
CA GLU A 390 -7.36 -10.19 16.99
C GLU A 390 -6.72 -11.21 16.04
N ASP A 391 -7.46 -11.68 15.02
CA ASP A 391 -6.96 -12.60 14.01
C ASP A 391 -5.84 -12.00 13.17
N THR A 392 -5.97 -10.72 12.83
CA THR A 392 -4.94 -9.97 12.09
C THR A 392 -3.67 -9.82 12.92
N ALA A 393 -3.78 -9.41 14.19
CA ALA A 393 -2.63 -9.28 15.09
C ALA A 393 -1.96 -10.64 15.34
N GLU A 394 -2.72 -11.72 15.45
CA GLU A 394 -2.21 -13.09 15.56
C GLU A 394 -1.45 -13.50 14.29
N ALA A 395 -2.02 -13.26 13.12
CA ALA A 395 -1.40 -13.57 11.84
C ALA A 395 -0.10 -12.79 11.61
N LEU A 396 -0.07 -11.49 11.94
CA LEU A 396 1.11 -10.65 11.84
C LEU A 396 2.22 -11.07 12.84
N SER A 397 1.82 -11.55 14.02
CA SER A 397 2.76 -12.04 15.05
C SER A 397 3.38 -13.40 14.71
N HIS A 398 2.79 -14.15 13.77
CA HIS A 398 3.25 -15.45 13.33
C HIS A 398 3.40 -15.49 11.81
N PRO A 399 4.50 -14.96 11.27
CA PRO A 399 4.73 -14.93 9.82
C PRO A 399 4.69 -16.34 9.23
N LEU A 400 4.36 -16.44 7.94
CA LEU A 400 4.40 -17.69 7.21
C LEU A 400 5.83 -18.23 7.17
N GLU A 401 5.96 -19.55 7.36
CA GLU A 401 7.24 -20.24 7.19
C GLU A 401 7.44 -20.55 5.70
N VAL A 402 8.56 -20.10 5.13
CA VAL A 402 8.88 -20.29 3.71
C VAL A 402 10.20 -21.05 3.59
N LYS A 403 10.22 -22.11 2.80
CA LYS A 403 11.40 -22.89 2.48
C LYS A 403 11.47 -23.11 0.98
N LEU A 404 12.61 -22.80 0.36
CA LEU A 404 12.92 -23.11 -1.03
C LEU A 404 13.70 -24.43 -1.11
N ASP A 405 13.25 -25.34 -2.00
CA ASP A 405 13.88 -26.63 -2.27
C ASP A 405 14.74 -26.58 -3.54
#